data_d9b36c32a8a2a1fb44de1fe353587a77
#
_entry.id   d9b36c32a8a2a1fb44de1fe353587a77
#
_cell.length_a   1.000
_cell.length_b   1.000
_cell.length_c   1.000
_cell.angle_alpha   90.00
_cell.angle_beta   90.00
_cell.angle_gamma   90.00
#
_symmetry.space_group_name_H-M   'P 1'
#
loop_
_entity.id
_entity.type
_entity.pdbx_description
1 polymer ?
#
loop_
_entity_poly.entity_id
_entity_poly.type
_entity_poly.pdbx_seq_one_letter_code
_entity_poly.pdbx_strand_id
1 'polypeptide(L)'
;MPYPRTLQKNNNIIDMIQEFQIRVLPVVASSEQNIISYIADEKGIDARTVNAVRVLKRSIDARQRTIFINLTVRVYINEIPQDAEYVHTEYGDVSRKPQVVVVGEGPGGLFASLRLIELGLRPVVLERGKDVRQRKVDLANITKTQSVDPESNYCFGEGGAGAYSDGKLYTRSKKRGSTEKILNVFCQHGASTSILVDAHPHIGTDKLPQVIEAMRNTIIRCGGEVHFQTKMTRLLLEGDKAVGVEAVDLQTGAEKTFRGPVVLATGHSARDVYRYLAEAKIEIEAKGIAVGVRLEHCLLYTSPSPR
;
A
#
# COMPACT_ATOMS: atom_id res chain seq x y z
N MET A 1 49.98 52.08 -25.27
CA MET A 1 49.73 50.68 -24.84
C MET A 1 48.47 50.67 -24.00
N PRO A 2 47.37 50.05 -24.48
CA PRO A 2 46.18 49.90 -23.65
C PRO A 2 46.23 48.56 -22.90
N TYR A 3 45.89 48.59 -21.62
CA TYR A 3 45.75 47.46 -20.72
C TYR A 3 44.61 46.49 -21.21
N PRO A 4 44.75 45.18 -21.09
CA PRO A 4 43.69 44.25 -21.40
C PRO A 4 42.58 44.34 -20.36
N ARG A 5 41.35 44.54 -20.85
CA ARG A 5 40.12 44.44 -20.04
C ARG A 5 39.98 43.00 -19.54
N THR A 6 40.04 42.81 -18.28
CA THR A 6 39.66 41.59 -17.56
C THR A 6 38.18 41.32 -17.85
N LEU A 7 37.89 40.25 -18.54
CA LEU A 7 36.55 39.72 -18.69
C LEU A 7 36.08 39.24 -17.30
N GLN A 8 35.19 40.01 -16.69
CA GLN A 8 34.39 39.54 -15.56
C GLN A 8 33.51 38.38 -16.08
N LYS A 9 33.81 37.17 -15.63
CA LYS A 9 32.87 36.05 -15.73
C LYS A 9 31.66 36.41 -14.84
N ASN A 10 30.58 36.85 -15.44
CA ASN A 10 29.28 36.86 -14.80
C ASN A 10 28.92 35.41 -14.50
N ASN A 11 29.14 34.94 -13.28
CA ASN A 11 28.53 33.76 -12.73
C ASN A 11 27.02 34.08 -12.54
N ASN A 12 26.24 34.04 -13.58
CA ASN A 12 24.81 33.88 -13.43
C ASN A 12 24.60 32.46 -12.85
N ILE A 13 24.45 32.41 -11.52
CA ILE A 13 23.97 31.22 -10.84
C ILE A 13 22.52 31.05 -11.31
N ILE A 14 22.29 30.19 -12.28
CA ILE A 14 20.95 29.85 -12.77
C ILE A 14 20.47 28.70 -11.89
N ASP A 15 19.49 28.97 -11.06
CA ASP A 15 18.75 27.92 -10.37
C ASP A 15 18.03 27.10 -11.44
N MET A 16 18.23 25.78 -11.44
CA MET A 16 17.77 24.95 -12.54
C MET A 16 17.41 23.54 -12.05
N ILE A 17 16.23 23.11 -12.46
CA ILE A 17 15.79 21.72 -12.31
C ILE A 17 15.96 21.02 -13.64
N GLN A 18 16.68 19.90 -13.66
CA GLN A 18 16.87 19.08 -14.86
C GLN A 18 16.49 17.62 -14.62
N GLU A 19 15.94 16.96 -15.64
CA GLU A 19 15.63 15.54 -15.58
C GLU A 19 16.54 14.76 -16.55
N PHE A 20 17.12 13.67 -16.03
CA PHE A 20 17.98 12.78 -16.79
C PHE A 20 17.49 11.34 -16.73
N GLN A 21 17.64 10.64 -17.85
CA GLN A 21 17.53 9.19 -17.91
C GLN A 21 18.94 8.62 -17.99
N ILE A 22 19.30 7.80 -17.02
CA ILE A 22 20.63 7.19 -16.93
C ILE A 22 20.51 5.68 -16.76
N ARG A 23 21.50 4.96 -17.30
CA ARG A 23 21.64 3.51 -17.14
C ARG A 23 22.97 3.24 -16.47
N VAL A 24 22.93 2.82 -15.22
CA VAL A 24 24.09 2.77 -14.33
C VAL A 24 24.28 1.40 -13.70
N LEU A 25 25.47 1.14 -13.17
CA LEU A 25 25.72 -0.05 -12.37
C LEU A 25 25.00 0.07 -11.01
N PRO A 26 24.67 -1.06 -10.35
CA PRO A 26 24.01 -1.07 -9.05
C PRO A 26 24.73 -0.23 -7.97
N VAL A 27 26.06 -0.20 -7.99
CA VAL A 27 26.86 0.61 -7.07
C VAL A 27 26.60 2.10 -7.21
N VAL A 28 26.36 2.59 -8.42
CA VAL A 28 26.02 4.01 -8.66
C VAL A 28 24.60 4.30 -8.15
N ALA A 29 23.67 3.39 -8.39
CA ALA A 29 22.27 3.55 -7.96
C ALA A 29 22.05 3.35 -6.44
N SER A 30 23.09 2.98 -5.67
CA SER A 30 22.97 2.63 -4.27
C SER A 30 22.85 3.81 -3.32
N SER A 31 23.29 5.01 -3.72
CA SER A 31 23.19 6.23 -2.91
C SER A 31 22.99 7.47 -3.77
N GLU A 32 22.38 8.48 -3.19
CA GLU A 32 22.21 9.80 -3.82
C GLU A 32 23.57 10.40 -4.21
N GLN A 33 24.56 10.30 -3.33
CA GLN A 33 25.91 10.84 -3.58
C GLN A 33 26.58 10.20 -4.80
N ASN A 34 26.43 8.89 -4.98
CA ASN A 34 26.97 8.19 -6.15
C ASN A 34 26.28 8.64 -7.44
N ILE A 35 24.97 8.87 -7.38
CA ILE A 35 24.19 9.38 -8.51
C ILE A 35 24.63 10.80 -8.87
N ILE A 36 24.84 11.68 -7.86
CA ILE A 36 25.34 13.05 -8.05
C ILE A 36 26.70 13.01 -8.74
N SER A 37 27.65 12.22 -8.22
CA SER A 37 28.98 12.11 -8.80
C SER A 37 28.94 11.62 -10.25
N TYR A 38 28.14 10.60 -10.52
CA TYR A 38 27.97 10.07 -11.89
C TYR A 38 27.41 11.11 -12.87
N ILE A 39 26.37 11.85 -12.45
CA ILE A 39 25.73 12.87 -13.30
C ILE A 39 26.67 14.05 -13.51
N ALA A 40 27.39 14.47 -12.47
CA ALA A 40 28.38 15.54 -12.55
C ALA A 40 29.44 15.22 -13.62
N ASP A 41 30.00 14.02 -13.58
CA ASP A 41 31.00 13.56 -14.52
C ASP A 41 30.44 13.42 -15.95
N GLU A 42 29.26 12.77 -16.10
CA GLU A 42 28.68 12.50 -17.41
C GLU A 42 28.15 13.75 -18.11
N LYS A 43 27.58 14.69 -17.37
CA LYS A 43 26.91 15.89 -17.91
C LYS A 43 27.77 17.17 -17.79
N GLY A 44 28.96 17.11 -17.18
CA GLY A 44 29.82 18.26 -16.99
C GLY A 44 29.25 19.29 -16.02
N ILE A 45 28.49 18.85 -15.02
CA ILE A 45 27.91 19.70 -13.95
C ILE A 45 28.88 19.72 -12.78
N ASP A 46 29.08 20.88 -12.16
CA ASP A 46 29.86 20.93 -10.90
C ASP A 46 29.04 20.27 -9.77
N ALA A 47 29.52 19.13 -9.27
CA ALA A 47 28.85 18.37 -8.21
C ALA A 47 28.52 19.21 -6.96
N ARG A 48 29.29 20.28 -6.68
CA ARG A 48 29.08 21.20 -5.54
C ARG A 48 27.83 22.07 -5.72
N THR A 49 27.35 22.23 -6.95
CA THR A 49 26.13 22.99 -7.26
C THR A 49 24.87 22.14 -7.18
N VAL A 50 25.01 20.81 -7.10
CA VAL A 50 23.87 19.89 -7.01
C VAL A 50 23.47 19.75 -5.54
N ASN A 51 22.34 20.33 -5.18
CA ASN A 51 21.83 20.30 -3.81
C ASN A 51 21.05 19.02 -3.49
N ALA A 52 20.39 18.43 -4.47
CA ALA A 52 19.65 17.18 -4.31
C ALA A 52 19.44 16.45 -5.64
N VAL A 53 19.23 15.15 -5.55
CA VAL A 53 18.76 14.31 -6.67
C VAL A 53 17.58 13.48 -6.20
N ARG A 54 16.46 13.59 -6.92
CA ARG A 54 15.29 12.71 -6.70
C ARG A 54 15.19 11.67 -7.77
N VAL A 55 15.09 10.42 -7.38
CA VAL A 55 14.74 9.33 -8.29
C VAL A 55 13.24 9.40 -8.57
N LEU A 56 12.86 9.57 -9.83
CA LEU A 56 11.47 9.60 -10.29
C LEU A 56 11.01 8.22 -10.77
N LYS A 57 11.96 7.40 -11.26
CA LYS A 57 11.68 6.04 -11.74
C LYS A 57 12.92 5.17 -11.62
N ARG A 58 12.74 3.93 -11.17
CA ARG A 58 13.79 2.94 -11.05
C ARG A 58 13.34 1.58 -11.60
N SER A 59 14.17 0.97 -12.43
CA SER A 59 13.95 -0.41 -12.89
C SER A 59 15.27 -1.15 -13.06
N ILE A 60 15.24 -2.47 -12.84
CA ILE A 60 16.39 -3.36 -12.99
C ILE A 60 16.40 -3.92 -14.41
N ASP A 61 17.55 -3.83 -15.08
CA ASP A 61 17.81 -4.48 -16.37
C ASP A 61 18.82 -5.61 -16.16
N ALA A 62 18.32 -6.84 -16.04
CA ALA A 62 19.11 -8.06 -15.85
C ALA A 62 19.07 -8.96 -17.10
N ARG A 63 18.78 -8.43 -18.29
CA ARG A 63 18.73 -9.21 -19.54
C ARG A 63 20.10 -9.65 -20.04
N GLN A 64 21.16 -9.04 -19.55
CA GLN A 64 22.55 -9.34 -19.89
C GLN A 64 23.30 -9.84 -18.65
N ARG A 65 24.51 -10.35 -18.83
CA ARG A 65 25.37 -10.83 -17.74
C ARG A 65 25.64 -9.72 -16.71
N THR A 66 25.83 -8.49 -17.17
CA THR A 66 25.97 -7.32 -16.30
C THR A 66 24.60 -6.73 -15.99
N ILE A 67 24.28 -6.62 -14.73
CA ILE A 67 23.04 -5.99 -14.25
C ILE A 67 23.19 -4.47 -14.27
N PHE A 68 22.23 -3.80 -14.85
CA PHE A 68 22.12 -2.34 -14.84
C PHE A 68 20.84 -1.89 -14.14
N ILE A 69 20.89 -0.68 -13.61
CA ILE A 69 19.73 0.04 -13.07
C ILE A 69 19.42 1.20 -14.02
N ASN A 70 18.20 1.23 -14.55
CA ASN A 70 17.70 2.36 -15.29
C ASN A 70 17.03 3.31 -14.31
N LEU A 71 17.46 4.56 -14.27
CA LEU A 71 16.92 5.62 -13.44
C LEU A 71 16.41 6.76 -14.31
N THR A 72 15.27 7.33 -13.91
CA THR A 72 14.90 8.70 -14.27
C THR A 72 15.08 9.53 -13.03
N VAL A 73 15.89 10.55 -13.08
CA VAL A 73 16.25 11.39 -11.93
C VAL A 73 15.98 12.86 -12.23
N ARG A 74 15.58 13.58 -11.19
CA ARG A 74 15.47 15.04 -11.20
C ARG A 74 16.59 15.61 -10.34
N VAL A 75 17.39 16.49 -10.94
CA VAL A 75 18.57 17.11 -10.33
C VAL A 75 18.25 18.57 -10.04
N TYR A 76 18.50 18.99 -8.81
CA TYR A 76 18.30 20.34 -8.33
C TYR A 76 19.66 21.05 -8.24
N ILE A 77 19.91 21.99 -9.17
CA ILE A 77 21.16 22.73 -9.28
C ILE A 77 20.95 24.10 -8.68
N ASN A 78 21.70 24.42 -7.61
CA ASN A 78 21.56 25.63 -6.78
C ASN A 78 20.15 25.86 -6.22
N GLU A 79 19.31 24.84 -6.24
CA GLU A 79 17.91 24.86 -5.81
C GLU A 79 17.66 23.75 -4.80
N ILE A 80 16.76 23.97 -3.84
CA ILE A 80 16.34 22.97 -2.85
C ILE A 80 14.96 22.47 -3.24
N PRO A 81 14.70 21.13 -3.22
CA PRO A 81 13.37 20.61 -3.46
C PRO A 81 12.32 21.24 -2.54
N GLN A 82 11.28 21.83 -3.14
CA GLN A 82 10.18 22.46 -2.39
C GLN A 82 8.99 21.48 -2.21
N ASP A 83 8.89 20.48 -3.06
CA ASP A 83 7.83 19.50 -3.06
C ASP A 83 8.09 18.37 -2.03
N ALA A 84 7.02 17.88 -1.40
CA ALA A 84 7.10 16.73 -0.52
C ALA A 84 7.48 15.45 -1.30
N GLU A 85 8.08 14.47 -0.61
CA GLU A 85 8.43 13.18 -1.23
C GLU A 85 7.20 12.39 -1.67
N TYR A 86 6.05 12.58 -1.01
CA TYR A 86 4.77 11.98 -1.34
C TYR A 86 3.62 12.92 -1.01
N VAL A 87 2.48 12.68 -1.64
CA VAL A 87 1.27 13.50 -1.45
C VAL A 87 0.53 13.05 -0.20
N HIS A 88 0.40 13.96 0.76
CA HIS A 88 -0.39 13.76 1.97
C HIS A 88 -1.90 13.79 1.68
N THR A 89 -2.64 12.90 2.33
CA THR A 89 -4.09 12.93 2.38
C THR A 89 -4.52 13.43 3.76
N GLU A 90 -5.36 14.46 3.79
CA GLU A 90 -5.90 15.00 5.03
C GLU A 90 -7.05 14.14 5.55
N TYR A 91 -6.95 13.75 6.81
CA TYR A 91 -7.98 12.98 7.52
C TYR A 91 -8.51 13.80 8.70
N GLY A 92 -9.71 14.36 8.54
CA GLY A 92 -10.38 15.17 9.56
C GLY A 92 -11.09 14.34 10.63
N ASP A 93 -11.53 14.99 11.70
CA ASP A 93 -12.36 14.37 12.72
C ASP A 93 -13.78 14.07 12.19
N VAL A 94 -14.18 12.80 12.29
CA VAL A 94 -15.47 12.29 11.87
C VAL A 94 -16.30 11.71 13.02
N SER A 95 -15.89 11.90 14.27
CA SER A 95 -16.52 11.32 15.47
C SER A 95 -18.03 11.61 15.57
N ARG A 96 -18.47 12.79 15.08
CA ARG A 96 -19.86 13.23 15.09
C ARG A 96 -20.54 13.20 13.72
N LYS A 97 -19.92 12.54 12.74
CA LYS A 97 -20.44 12.46 11.37
C LYS A 97 -21.33 11.23 11.18
N PRO A 98 -22.17 11.21 10.13
CA PRO A 98 -22.97 10.03 9.79
C PRO A 98 -22.08 8.78 9.66
N GLN A 99 -22.51 7.68 10.26
CA GLN A 99 -21.73 6.44 10.22
C GLN A 99 -22.02 5.61 8.97
N VAL A 100 -21.00 4.86 8.56
CA VAL A 100 -21.06 3.83 7.52
C VAL A 100 -20.44 2.57 8.09
N VAL A 101 -21.12 1.45 7.99
CA VAL A 101 -20.63 0.17 8.47
C VAL A 101 -19.75 -0.47 7.39
N VAL A 102 -18.53 -0.85 7.75
CA VAL A 102 -17.59 -1.52 6.85
C VAL A 102 -17.37 -2.94 7.36
N VAL A 103 -17.74 -3.96 6.59
CA VAL A 103 -17.59 -5.36 6.98
C VAL A 103 -16.35 -5.95 6.35
N GLY A 104 -15.35 -6.25 7.18
CA GLY A 104 -14.04 -6.74 6.82
C GLY A 104 -12.96 -5.66 6.84
N GLU A 105 -11.85 -5.92 7.50
CA GLU A 105 -10.67 -5.04 7.62
C GLU A 105 -9.48 -5.55 6.78
N GLY A 106 -9.79 -6.15 5.65
CA GLY A 106 -8.80 -6.41 4.60
C GLY A 106 -8.41 -5.12 3.86
N PRO A 107 -7.58 -5.19 2.80
CA PRO A 107 -7.19 -4.00 2.04
C PRO A 107 -8.38 -3.17 1.56
N GLY A 108 -9.45 -3.83 1.11
CA GLY A 108 -10.67 -3.16 0.68
C GLY A 108 -11.33 -2.35 1.79
N GLY A 109 -11.46 -2.92 2.99
CA GLY A 109 -12.07 -2.25 4.14
C GLY A 109 -11.22 -1.12 4.69
N LEU A 110 -9.92 -1.31 4.82
CA LEU A 110 -8.98 -0.27 5.27
C LEU A 110 -9.03 0.96 4.36
N PHE A 111 -8.89 0.77 3.05
CA PHE A 111 -8.96 1.89 2.09
C PHE A 111 -10.36 2.50 2.00
N ALA A 112 -11.43 1.69 2.10
CA ALA A 112 -12.79 2.21 2.17
C ALA A 112 -12.98 3.11 3.40
N SER A 113 -12.50 2.68 4.56
CA SER A 113 -12.59 3.44 5.81
C SER A 113 -11.84 4.77 5.76
N LEU A 114 -10.60 4.77 5.25
CA LEU A 114 -9.85 6.00 5.04
C LEU A 114 -10.56 6.93 4.04
N ARG A 115 -11.14 6.37 2.96
CA ARG A 115 -11.89 7.18 2.00
C ARG A 115 -13.18 7.74 2.58
N LEU A 116 -13.87 7.02 3.45
CA LEU A 116 -15.04 7.53 4.16
C LEU A 116 -14.67 8.74 5.03
N ILE A 117 -13.53 8.69 5.73
CA ILE A 117 -13.04 9.83 6.51
C ILE A 117 -12.78 11.06 5.62
N GLU A 118 -12.13 10.89 4.46
CA GLU A 118 -11.95 11.97 3.48
C GLU A 118 -13.29 12.60 3.04
N LEU A 119 -14.35 11.78 2.96
CA LEU A 119 -15.70 12.21 2.58
C LEU A 119 -16.50 12.78 3.77
N GLY A 120 -15.92 12.89 4.96
CA GLY A 120 -16.60 13.37 6.15
C GLY A 120 -17.62 12.37 6.71
N LEU A 121 -17.41 11.07 6.52
CA LEU A 121 -18.26 10.00 7.03
C LEU A 121 -17.48 9.17 8.06
N ARG A 122 -18.17 8.70 9.11
CA ARG A 122 -17.59 7.92 10.19
C ARG A 122 -17.60 6.41 9.86
N PRO A 123 -16.46 5.76 9.61
CA PRO A 123 -16.40 4.32 9.44
C PRO A 123 -16.58 3.60 10.78
N VAL A 124 -17.41 2.56 10.80
CA VAL A 124 -17.53 1.56 11.87
C VAL A 124 -17.16 0.22 11.24
N VAL A 125 -15.95 -0.25 11.52
CA VAL A 125 -15.37 -1.44 10.90
C VAL A 125 -15.63 -2.67 11.75
N LEU A 126 -16.13 -3.74 11.15
CA LEU A 126 -16.34 -5.03 11.79
C LEU A 126 -15.40 -6.06 11.13
N GLU A 127 -14.47 -6.60 11.91
CA GLU A 127 -13.57 -7.65 11.47
C GLU A 127 -13.80 -8.92 12.30
N ARG A 128 -14.04 -10.03 11.61
CA ARG A 128 -14.30 -11.32 12.23
C ARG A 128 -13.08 -11.91 12.92
N GLY A 129 -11.90 -11.64 12.36
CA GLY A 129 -10.64 -12.09 12.89
C GLY A 129 -10.03 -11.14 13.92
N LYS A 130 -8.77 -11.40 14.26
CA LYS A 130 -8.01 -10.63 15.23
C LYS A 130 -7.18 -9.54 14.56
N ASP A 131 -6.65 -8.62 15.38
CA ASP A 131 -5.68 -7.63 14.93
C ASP A 131 -4.41 -8.29 14.38
N VAL A 132 -3.63 -7.51 13.63
CA VAL A 132 -2.46 -8.00 12.93
C VAL A 132 -1.40 -8.64 13.86
N ARG A 133 -1.28 -8.21 15.13
CA ARG A 133 -0.31 -8.78 16.06
C ARG A 133 -0.79 -10.14 16.62
N GLN A 134 -2.04 -10.22 17.06
CA GLN A 134 -2.64 -11.45 17.58
C GLN A 134 -2.77 -12.50 16.48
N ARG A 135 -3.17 -12.09 15.27
CA ARG A 135 -3.25 -12.95 14.10
C ARG A 135 -1.93 -13.61 13.75
N LYS A 136 -0.77 -12.95 13.99
CA LYS A 136 0.56 -13.56 13.80
C LYS A 136 0.73 -14.82 14.63
N VAL A 137 0.17 -14.85 15.85
CA VAL A 137 0.21 -16.04 16.70
C VAL A 137 -0.65 -17.16 16.12
N ASP A 138 -1.86 -16.85 15.64
CA ASP A 138 -2.75 -17.84 15.02
C ASP A 138 -2.10 -18.47 13.79
N LEU A 139 -1.44 -17.67 12.94
CA LEU A 139 -0.69 -18.17 11.79
C LEU A 139 0.51 -19.07 12.18
N ALA A 140 1.22 -18.72 13.25
CA ALA A 140 2.30 -19.56 13.76
C ALA A 140 1.77 -20.91 14.26
N ASN A 141 0.58 -20.95 14.84
CA ASN A 141 -0.06 -22.17 15.31
C ASN A 141 -0.43 -23.10 14.13
N ILE A 142 -0.85 -22.56 12.99
CA ILE A 142 -1.12 -23.36 11.79
C ILE A 142 0.12 -24.19 11.40
N THR A 143 1.28 -23.55 11.43
CA THR A 143 2.54 -24.22 11.07
C THR A 143 3.03 -25.20 12.16
N LYS A 144 2.85 -24.85 13.45
CA LYS A 144 3.38 -25.63 14.58
C LYS A 144 2.50 -26.80 14.97
N THR A 145 1.19 -26.60 15.00
CA THR A 145 0.21 -27.55 15.53
C THR A 145 -0.80 -28.04 14.50
N GLN A 146 -0.72 -27.52 13.28
CA GLN A 146 -1.69 -27.78 12.19
C GLN A 146 -3.14 -27.42 12.58
N SER A 147 -3.31 -26.57 13.60
CA SER A 147 -4.62 -26.07 14.04
C SER A 147 -4.93 -24.74 13.36
N VAL A 148 -6.09 -24.68 12.71
CA VAL A 148 -6.57 -23.47 12.02
C VAL A 148 -7.72 -22.88 12.82
N ASP A 149 -7.58 -21.64 13.27
CA ASP A 149 -8.70 -20.86 13.79
C ASP A 149 -9.63 -20.50 12.61
N PRO A 150 -10.89 -20.93 12.58
CA PRO A 150 -11.79 -20.68 11.45
C PRO A 150 -12.09 -19.19 11.23
N GLU A 151 -11.94 -18.35 12.24
CA GLU A 151 -12.25 -16.93 12.17
C GLU A 151 -11.00 -16.03 12.11
N SER A 152 -9.80 -16.57 12.43
CA SER A 152 -8.52 -15.83 12.38
C SER A 152 -7.41 -16.68 11.78
N ASN A 153 -7.09 -16.46 10.50
CA ASN A 153 -6.17 -17.29 9.73
C ASN A 153 -5.59 -16.54 8.53
N TYR A 154 -5.10 -17.23 7.50
CA TYR A 154 -4.59 -16.58 6.28
C TYR A 154 -5.65 -15.80 5.49
N CYS A 155 -6.93 -16.13 5.63
CA CYS A 155 -8.01 -15.48 4.89
C CYS A 155 -8.68 -14.35 5.68
N PHE A 156 -8.75 -14.48 7.01
CA PHE A 156 -9.50 -13.60 7.90
C PHE A 156 -8.60 -12.96 8.94
N GLY A 157 -8.94 -11.73 9.34
CA GLY A 157 -8.20 -10.89 10.25
C GLY A 157 -7.67 -9.62 9.57
N GLU A 158 -7.22 -8.68 10.39
CA GLU A 158 -6.73 -7.38 9.96
C GLU A 158 -5.70 -7.47 8.83
N GLY A 159 -5.87 -6.62 7.82
CA GLY A 159 -5.03 -6.58 6.63
C GLY A 159 -5.29 -7.69 5.61
N GLY A 160 -6.22 -8.63 5.89
CA GLY A 160 -6.66 -9.68 4.97
C GLY A 160 -5.56 -10.68 4.59
N ALA A 161 -5.76 -11.38 3.46
CA ALA A 161 -4.88 -12.47 3.01
C ALA A 161 -3.44 -12.03 2.69
N GLY A 162 -3.23 -10.74 2.41
CA GLY A 162 -1.92 -10.19 2.06
C GLY A 162 -1.05 -9.70 3.20
N ALA A 163 -1.58 -9.62 4.42
CA ALA A 163 -0.92 -8.94 5.55
C ALA A 163 0.49 -9.46 5.87
N TYR A 164 0.75 -10.74 5.64
CA TYR A 164 2.04 -11.38 5.91
C TYR A 164 2.75 -11.84 4.62
N SER A 165 2.37 -11.27 3.48
CA SER A 165 3.10 -11.42 2.23
C SER A 165 4.23 -10.40 2.14
N ASP A 166 5.01 -10.45 1.07
CA ASP A 166 5.99 -9.40 0.75
C ASP A 166 5.35 -8.08 0.30
N GLY A 167 4.01 -8.03 0.19
CA GLY A 167 3.28 -6.81 -0.15
C GLY A 167 3.59 -6.31 -1.55
N LYS A 168 3.56 -7.19 -2.55
CA LYS A 168 3.68 -6.79 -3.96
C LYS A 168 2.56 -5.86 -4.36
N LEU A 169 2.92 -4.68 -4.88
CA LEU A 169 1.98 -3.62 -5.22
C LEU A 169 1.82 -3.44 -6.73
N TYR A 170 2.54 -4.24 -7.54
CA TYR A 170 2.45 -4.16 -8.99
C TYR A 170 1.08 -4.60 -9.49
N THR A 171 0.47 -3.76 -10.33
CA THR A 171 -0.76 -4.09 -11.05
C THR A 171 -0.66 -3.70 -12.52
N ARG A 172 -1.22 -4.52 -13.40
CA ARG A 172 -1.40 -4.20 -14.82
C ARG A 172 -2.67 -3.39 -15.07
N SER A 173 -3.59 -3.38 -14.11
CA SER A 173 -4.87 -2.68 -14.25
C SER A 173 -4.68 -1.18 -13.96
N LYS A 174 -4.96 -0.35 -14.96
CA LYS A 174 -4.97 1.12 -14.85
C LYS A 174 -6.37 1.71 -15.03
N LYS A 175 -7.40 0.84 -15.14
CA LYS A 175 -8.75 1.25 -15.53
C LYS A 175 -9.62 1.76 -14.37
N ARG A 176 -9.26 1.47 -13.12
CA ARG A 176 -10.11 1.77 -11.96
C ARG A 176 -9.29 2.42 -10.85
N GLY A 177 -9.43 3.73 -10.73
CA GLY A 177 -8.79 4.52 -9.68
C GLY A 177 -7.30 4.80 -9.88
N SER A 178 -6.76 5.67 -9.04
CA SER A 178 -5.36 6.07 -9.05
C SER A 178 -4.52 5.13 -8.20
N THR A 179 -3.61 4.38 -8.84
CA THR A 179 -2.59 3.58 -8.14
C THR A 179 -1.66 4.48 -7.33
N GLU A 180 -1.34 5.66 -7.86
CA GLU A 180 -0.48 6.62 -7.19
C GLU A 180 -1.04 7.06 -5.84
N LYS A 181 -2.35 7.34 -5.76
CA LYS A 181 -3.00 7.66 -4.48
C LYS A 181 -2.82 6.53 -3.45
N ILE A 182 -2.98 5.28 -3.87
CA ILE A 182 -2.80 4.12 -2.99
C ILE A 182 -1.37 4.04 -2.46
N LEU A 183 -0.38 4.24 -3.32
CA LEU A 183 1.03 4.24 -2.93
C LEU A 183 1.36 5.38 -1.97
N ASN A 184 0.84 6.59 -2.22
CA ASN A 184 1.01 7.73 -1.32
C ASN A 184 0.38 7.46 0.06
N VAL A 185 -0.80 6.85 0.12
CA VAL A 185 -1.43 6.44 1.40
C VAL A 185 -0.54 5.44 2.14
N PHE A 186 0.07 4.48 1.47
CA PHE A 186 1.01 3.56 2.11
C PHE A 186 2.26 4.29 2.64
N CYS A 187 2.83 5.24 1.87
CA CYS A 187 3.96 6.05 2.33
C CYS A 187 3.58 6.88 3.57
N GLN A 188 2.41 7.50 3.57
CA GLN A 188 1.89 8.26 4.72
C GLN A 188 1.75 7.41 5.99
N HIS A 189 1.57 6.09 5.84
CA HIS A 189 1.45 5.14 6.93
C HIS A 189 2.72 4.32 7.19
N GLY A 190 3.88 4.78 6.67
CA GLY A 190 5.19 4.24 7.03
C GLY A 190 5.82 3.28 6.01
N ALA A 191 5.24 3.11 4.82
CA ALA A 191 5.93 2.44 3.74
C ALA A 191 7.09 3.32 3.20
N SER A 192 8.13 2.69 2.65
CA SER A 192 9.22 3.41 2.00
C SER A 192 8.74 4.16 0.78
N THR A 193 9.22 5.40 0.58
CA THR A 193 8.94 6.20 -0.62
C THR A 193 9.49 5.56 -1.91
N SER A 194 10.36 4.56 -1.80
CA SER A 194 10.83 3.76 -2.93
C SER A 194 9.70 3.09 -3.72
N ILE A 195 8.56 2.78 -3.07
CA ILE A 195 7.40 2.19 -3.75
C ILE A 195 6.77 3.10 -4.79
N LEU A 196 7.00 4.42 -4.71
CA LEU A 196 6.50 5.40 -5.67
C LEU A 196 7.28 5.38 -6.98
N VAL A 197 8.54 4.94 -6.95
CA VAL A 197 9.47 5.04 -8.07
C VAL A 197 9.86 3.69 -8.66
N ASP A 198 9.73 2.61 -7.92
CA ASP A 198 10.07 1.27 -8.36
C ASP A 198 9.09 0.73 -9.39
N ALA A 199 9.60 0.12 -10.46
CA ALA A 199 8.78 -0.49 -11.50
C ALA A 199 7.95 -1.69 -10.98
N HIS A 200 8.45 -2.39 -9.97
CA HIS A 200 7.79 -3.50 -9.28
C HIS A 200 7.84 -3.28 -7.77
N PRO A 201 7.02 -2.35 -7.24
CA PRO A 201 7.10 -1.96 -5.85
C PRO A 201 6.59 -3.06 -4.91
N HIS A 202 7.21 -3.16 -3.74
CA HIS A 202 6.77 -4.03 -2.63
C HIS A 202 7.10 -3.37 -1.30
N ILE A 203 6.28 -3.64 -0.27
CA ILE A 203 6.46 -3.04 1.06
C ILE A 203 7.44 -3.85 1.90
N GLY A 204 7.39 -5.17 1.79
CA GLY A 204 8.16 -6.11 2.60
C GLY A 204 7.35 -6.71 3.76
N THR A 205 7.62 -7.98 4.04
CA THR A 205 6.85 -8.81 4.99
C THR A 205 6.85 -8.25 6.42
N ASP A 206 7.95 -7.66 6.87
CA ASP A 206 8.07 -7.11 8.22
C ASP A 206 7.46 -5.71 8.35
N LYS A 207 7.37 -4.98 7.25
CA LYS A 207 6.86 -3.60 7.21
C LYS A 207 5.35 -3.54 7.03
N LEU A 208 4.79 -4.42 6.21
CA LEU A 208 3.37 -4.39 5.87
C LEU A 208 2.44 -4.46 7.09
N PRO A 209 2.67 -5.31 8.11
CA PRO A 209 1.87 -5.30 9.32
C PRO A 209 1.89 -3.96 10.06
N GLN A 210 3.03 -3.27 10.08
CA GLN A 210 3.17 -1.96 10.72
C GLN A 210 2.39 -0.87 9.97
N VAL A 211 2.40 -0.92 8.64
CA VAL A 211 1.63 -0.01 7.78
C VAL A 211 0.13 -0.22 8.00
N ILE A 212 -0.32 -1.47 8.05
CA ILE A 212 -1.72 -1.84 8.33
C ILE A 212 -2.16 -1.29 9.68
N GLU A 213 -1.36 -1.51 10.74
CA GLU A 213 -1.62 -0.97 12.08
C GLU A 213 -1.68 0.56 12.09
N ALA A 214 -0.79 1.23 11.34
CA ALA A 214 -0.78 2.69 11.24
C ALA A 214 -2.04 3.22 10.53
N MET A 215 -2.55 2.51 9.50
CA MET A 215 -3.81 2.84 8.84
C MET A 215 -5.00 2.71 9.79
N ARG A 216 -5.11 1.60 10.56
CA ARG A 216 -6.12 1.44 11.61
C ARG A 216 -6.05 2.56 12.64
N ASN A 217 -4.86 2.88 13.12
CA ASN A 217 -4.67 3.93 14.12
C ASN A 217 -5.12 5.31 13.59
N THR A 218 -4.97 5.55 12.30
CA THR A 218 -5.52 6.77 11.67
C THR A 218 -7.04 6.74 11.67
N ILE A 219 -7.69 5.62 11.34
CA ILE A 219 -9.14 5.47 11.39
C ILE A 219 -9.67 5.79 12.81
N ILE A 220 -9.05 5.18 13.83
CA ILE A 220 -9.46 5.38 15.24
C ILE A 220 -9.23 6.83 15.69
N ARG A 221 -8.06 7.39 15.39
CA ARG A 221 -7.70 8.77 15.75
C ARG A 221 -8.67 9.79 15.16
N CYS A 222 -9.20 9.53 13.98
CA CYS A 222 -10.18 10.40 13.32
C CYS A 222 -11.62 10.19 13.81
N GLY A 223 -11.86 9.33 14.81
CA GLY A 223 -13.19 9.08 15.39
C GLY A 223 -13.97 7.94 14.73
N GLY A 224 -13.33 7.15 13.86
CA GLY A 224 -13.87 5.87 13.41
C GLY A 224 -13.75 4.78 14.51
N GLU A 225 -14.40 3.66 14.29
CA GLU A 225 -14.39 2.51 15.20
C GLU A 225 -13.91 1.25 14.45
N VAL A 226 -13.19 0.39 15.17
CA VAL A 226 -12.78 -0.94 14.68
C VAL A 226 -13.10 -1.99 15.74
N HIS A 227 -13.93 -2.94 15.37
CA HIS A 227 -14.39 -4.04 16.23
C HIS A 227 -13.83 -5.36 15.70
N PHE A 228 -12.80 -5.87 16.37
CA PHE A 228 -12.26 -7.20 16.10
C PHE A 228 -13.14 -8.30 16.69
N GLN A 229 -12.94 -9.52 16.21
CA GLN A 229 -13.72 -10.69 16.63
C GLN A 229 -15.24 -10.44 16.60
N THR A 230 -15.66 -9.59 15.65
CA THR A 230 -17.05 -9.18 15.46
C THR A 230 -17.49 -9.60 14.06
N LYS A 231 -18.26 -10.66 13.99
CA LYS A 231 -18.67 -11.31 12.74
C LYS A 231 -20.06 -10.88 12.33
N MET A 232 -20.20 -10.30 11.14
CA MET A 232 -21.51 -10.04 10.54
C MET A 232 -22.27 -11.35 10.35
N THR A 233 -23.53 -11.38 10.80
CA THR A 233 -24.46 -12.51 10.65
C THR A 233 -25.48 -12.25 9.57
N ARG A 234 -26.00 -11.02 9.48
CA ARG A 234 -26.95 -10.64 8.41
C ARG A 234 -26.98 -9.14 8.13
N LEU A 235 -27.55 -8.78 6.99
CA LEU A 235 -27.88 -7.39 6.62
C LEU A 235 -29.25 -7.02 7.18
N LEU A 236 -29.38 -5.78 7.62
CA LEU A 236 -30.67 -5.17 7.90
C LEU A 236 -31.15 -4.48 6.62
N LEU A 237 -32.30 -4.93 6.13
CA LEU A 237 -32.89 -4.42 4.90
C LEU A 237 -34.16 -3.65 5.18
N GLU A 238 -34.33 -2.49 4.55
CA GLU A 238 -35.57 -1.72 4.49
C GLU A 238 -35.95 -1.58 2.99
N GLY A 239 -36.87 -2.42 2.54
CA GLY A 239 -37.08 -2.64 1.11
C GLY A 239 -35.80 -3.17 0.45
N ASP A 240 -35.34 -2.51 -0.61
CA ASP A 240 -34.12 -2.89 -1.34
C ASP A 240 -32.83 -2.23 -0.82
N LYS A 241 -32.92 -1.54 0.32
CA LYS A 241 -31.76 -0.82 0.89
C LYS A 241 -31.18 -1.54 2.11
N ALA A 242 -29.88 -1.72 2.12
CA ALA A 242 -29.15 -2.14 3.30
C ALA A 242 -28.97 -0.94 4.25
N VAL A 243 -29.60 -1.02 5.44
CA VAL A 243 -29.60 0.03 6.44
C VAL A 243 -28.81 -0.31 7.69
N GLY A 244 -28.09 -1.41 7.67
CA GLY A 244 -27.24 -1.86 8.75
C GLY A 244 -26.87 -3.33 8.65
N VAL A 245 -26.24 -3.82 9.71
CA VAL A 245 -25.89 -5.22 9.88
C VAL A 245 -26.18 -5.68 11.30
N GLU A 246 -26.48 -6.96 11.48
CA GLU A 246 -26.34 -7.66 12.73
C GLU A 246 -25.01 -8.40 12.74
N ALA A 247 -24.40 -8.46 13.89
CA ALA A 247 -23.13 -9.11 14.12
C ALA A 247 -23.11 -9.80 15.48
N VAL A 248 -22.26 -10.79 15.62
CA VAL A 248 -21.98 -11.48 16.88
C VAL A 248 -20.55 -11.20 17.31
N ASP A 249 -20.40 -10.86 18.57
CA ASP A 249 -19.10 -10.79 19.24
C ASP A 249 -18.64 -12.24 19.52
N LEU A 250 -17.56 -12.66 18.88
CA LEU A 250 -17.10 -14.06 18.95
C LEU A 250 -16.47 -14.44 20.29
N GLN A 251 -16.13 -13.46 21.12
CA GLN A 251 -15.60 -13.71 22.47
C GLN A 251 -16.71 -13.95 23.49
N THR A 252 -17.78 -13.16 23.39
CA THR A 252 -18.85 -13.14 24.38
C THR A 252 -20.12 -13.83 23.91
N GLY A 253 -20.27 -14.05 22.61
CA GLY A 253 -21.50 -14.52 21.99
C GLY A 253 -22.61 -13.45 21.93
N ALA A 254 -22.32 -12.21 22.34
CA ALA A 254 -23.32 -11.14 22.34
C ALA A 254 -23.67 -10.68 20.93
N GLU A 255 -24.95 -10.58 20.65
CA GLU A 255 -25.46 -10.00 19.41
C GLU A 255 -25.40 -8.47 19.48
N LYS A 256 -24.98 -7.84 18.38
CA LYS A 256 -24.87 -6.40 18.23
C LYS A 256 -25.50 -5.96 16.91
N THR A 257 -26.11 -4.80 16.93
CA THR A 257 -26.69 -4.17 15.73
C THR A 257 -25.97 -2.88 15.41
N PHE A 258 -25.52 -2.75 14.16
CA PHE A 258 -24.87 -1.54 13.65
C PHE A 258 -25.73 -0.97 12.52
N ARG A 259 -26.22 0.26 12.68
CA ARG A 259 -27.07 0.91 11.67
C ARG A 259 -26.28 1.88 10.81
N GLY A 260 -26.66 1.99 9.55
CA GLY A 260 -26.06 2.88 8.55
C GLY A 260 -25.89 2.18 7.20
N PRO A 261 -25.52 2.90 6.15
CA PRO A 261 -25.10 2.30 4.88
C PRO A 261 -23.99 1.28 5.09
N VAL A 262 -23.93 0.25 4.25
CA VAL A 262 -23.03 -0.89 4.43
C VAL A 262 -22.09 -1.03 3.25
N VAL A 263 -20.81 -1.19 3.55
CA VAL A 263 -19.75 -1.58 2.61
C VAL A 263 -19.35 -3.02 2.93
N LEU A 264 -19.59 -3.97 2.03
CA LEU A 264 -19.12 -5.35 2.16
C LEU A 264 -17.72 -5.48 1.56
N ALA A 265 -16.71 -5.64 2.41
CA ALA A 265 -15.30 -5.81 2.04
C ALA A 265 -14.75 -7.15 2.56
N THR A 266 -15.56 -8.20 2.56
CA THR A 266 -15.34 -9.49 3.22
C THR A 266 -14.32 -10.40 2.53
N GLY A 267 -13.83 -10.00 1.35
CA GLY A 267 -12.91 -10.79 0.54
C GLY A 267 -13.58 -12.02 -0.11
N HIS A 268 -12.79 -12.75 -0.88
CA HIS A 268 -13.30 -13.89 -1.67
C HIS A 268 -13.47 -15.20 -0.87
N SER A 269 -12.90 -15.28 0.35
CA SER A 269 -12.94 -16.52 1.15
C SER A 269 -14.10 -16.60 2.13
N ALA A 270 -14.88 -15.52 2.30
CA ALA A 270 -16.04 -15.46 3.20
C ALA A 270 -17.27 -16.20 2.59
N ARG A 271 -17.15 -17.52 2.46
CA ARG A 271 -18.19 -18.36 1.82
C ARG A 271 -19.52 -18.33 2.55
N ASP A 272 -19.50 -18.16 3.87
CA ASP A 272 -20.69 -17.98 4.71
C ASP A 272 -21.46 -16.72 4.31
N VAL A 273 -20.76 -15.62 4.03
CA VAL A 273 -21.39 -14.38 3.57
C VAL A 273 -22.06 -14.59 2.19
N TYR A 274 -21.37 -15.25 1.24
CA TYR A 274 -21.97 -15.53 -0.06
C TYR A 274 -23.20 -16.43 0.03
N ARG A 275 -23.18 -17.47 0.88
CA ARG A 275 -24.34 -18.32 1.13
C ARG A 275 -25.49 -17.52 1.69
N TYR A 276 -25.21 -16.70 2.72
CA TYR A 276 -26.21 -15.82 3.31
C TYR A 276 -26.84 -14.87 2.26
N LEU A 277 -26.03 -14.22 1.41
CA LEU A 277 -26.54 -13.32 0.37
C LEU A 277 -27.48 -14.05 -0.60
N ALA A 278 -27.12 -15.27 -0.99
CA ALA A 278 -27.96 -16.11 -1.85
C ALA A 278 -29.29 -16.52 -1.17
N GLU A 279 -29.25 -16.93 0.11
CA GLU A 279 -30.41 -17.26 0.93
C GLU A 279 -31.33 -16.06 1.15
N ALA A 280 -30.75 -14.88 1.34
CA ALA A 280 -31.46 -13.60 1.45
C ALA A 280 -32.00 -13.08 0.10
N LYS A 281 -31.83 -13.85 -0.98
CA LYS A 281 -32.25 -13.51 -2.36
C LYS A 281 -31.65 -12.21 -2.89
N ILE A 282 -30.46 -11.85 -2.41
CA ILE A 282 -29.66 -10.77 -2.98
C ILE A 282 -28.99 -11.32 -4.24
N GLU A 283 -29.13 -10.60 -5.34
CA GLU A 283 -28.60 -11.03 -6.64
C GLU A 283 -27.07 -11.11 -6.59
N ILE A 284 -26.53 -12.27 -6.93
CA ILE A 284 -25.09 -12.51 -7.05
C ILE A 284 -24.81 -13.19 -8.39
N GLU A 285 -23.75 -12.73 -9.05
CA GLU A 285 -23.28 -13.29 -10.32
C GLU A 285 -22.01 -14.11 -10.13
N ALA A 286 -21.94 -15.25 -10.79
CA ALA A 286 -20.70 -16.01 -10.90
C ALA A 286 -19.71 -15.30 -11.82
N LYS A 287 -18.51 -15.08 -11.35
CA LYS A 287 -17.40 -14.52 -12.15
C LYS A 287 -16.30 -15.56 -12.33
N GLY A 288 -15.76 -15.64 -13.54
CA GLY A 288 -14.58 -16.44 -13.81
C GLY A 288 -13.38 -15.98 -12.96
N ILE A 289 -12.67 -16.93 -12.38
CA ILE A 289 -11.43 -16.70 -11.63
C ILE A 289 -10.30 -17.51 -12.27
N ALA A 290 -9.06 -16.99 -12.15
CA ALA A 290 -7.87 -17.78 -12.44
C ALA A 290 -7.48 -18.57 -11.19
N VAL A 291 -7.37 -19.90 -11.32
CA VAL A 291 -6.91 -20.78 -10.26
C VAL A 291 -5.55 -21.34 -10.64
N GLY A 292 -4.63 -21.34 -9.70
CA GLY A 292 -3.30 -21.91 -9.84
C GLY A 292 -2.87 -22.63 -8.58
N VAL A 293 -1.78 -23.38 -8.69
CA VAL A 293 -1.12 -24.04 -7.57
C VAL A 293 0.22 -23.40 -7.31
N ARG A 294 0.63 -23.33 -6.05
CA ARG A 294 2.00 -23.01 -5.66
C ARG A 294 2.76 -24.31 -5.54
N LEU A 295 3.81 -24.45 -6.35
CA LEU A 295 4.75 -25.55 -6.24
C LEU A 295 5.95 -25.08 -5.42
N GLU A 296 6.27 -25.83 -4.39
CA GLU A 296 7.50 -25.65 -3.64
C GLU A 296 8.46 -26.82 -3.99
N HIS A 297 9.68 -26.46 -4.33
CA HIS A 297 10.70 -27.43 -4.72
C HIS A 297 12.07 -26.95 -4.25
N CYS A 298 13.01 -27.89 -4.14
CA CYS A 298 14.38 -27.55 -3.79
C CYS A 298 15.05 -26.78 -4.94
N LEU A 299 15.48 -25.54 -4.66
CA LEU A 299 16.15 -24.67 -5.63
C LEU A 299 17.44 -25.30 -6.19
N LEU A 300 18.12 -26.14 -5.40
CA LEU A 300 19.34 -26.81 -5.81
C LEU A 300 19.14 -27.71 -7.05
N TYR A 301 17.97 -28.34 -7.16
CA TYR A 301 17.70 -29.30 -8.24
C TYR A 301 16.84 -28.72 -9.36
N THR A 302 16.14 -27.64 -9.14
CA THR A 302 15.04 -27.22 -10.01
C THR A 302 15.13 -25.77 -10.47
N SER A 303 16.01 -24.97 -9.87
CA SER A 303 16.27 -23.64 -10.40
C SER A 303 17.14 -23.77 -11.65
N PRO A 304 16.62 -23.52 -12.87
CA PRO A 304 17.50 -23.40 -14.01
C PRO A 304 18.43 -22.22 -13.73
N SER A 305 19.71 -22.43 -13.96
CA SER A 305 20.67 -21.32 -13.89
C SER A 305 20.13 -20.17 -14.73
N PRO A 306 20.00 -18.97 -14.17
CA PRO A 306 19.56 -17.83 -14.95
C PRO A 306 20.53 -17.64 -16.13
N ARG A 307 20.00 -17.70 -17.32
CA ARG A 307 20.73 -17.43 -18.55
C ARG A 307 20.84 -15.94 -18.77
#